data_4444adfc5ce8c2b5aa76f1690a046f5c
#
_entry.id   4444adfc5ce8c2b5aa76f1690a046f5c
#
_cell.length_a   1.000
_cell.length_b   1.000
_cell.length_c   1.000
_cell.angle_alpha   90.00
_cell.angle_beta   90.00
_cell.angle_gamma   90.00
#
_symmetry.space_group_name_H-M   'P 1'
#
loop_
_entity.id
_entity.type
_entity.pdbx_description
1 polymer ?
#
loop_
_entity_poly.entity_id
_entity_poly.type
_entity_poly.pdbx_seq_one_letter_code
_entity_poly.pdbx_strand_id
1 'polypeptide(L)'
;MNRAERRRQQKEQEKANSLITLTNAQIDIIKQQAYDDAVHDLMHIALCVSAFTLHDKYGSLMKKDHREQKFIDFALDVWSAIESGHIALNDIVDALKHECDCDLVEIGLNWRRLHERKGSCNP
;
A
#
# COMPACT_ATOMS: atom_id res chain seq x y z
N MET A 1 -13.71 26.19 45.51
CA MET A 1 -12.90 26.33 44.31
C MET A 1 -12.48 27.78 44.11
N ASN A 2 -11.19 28.04 44.15
CA ASN A 2 -10.65 29.40 44.07
C ASN A 2 -10.75 29.90 42.61
N ARG A 3 -10.96 31.20 42.43
CA ARG A 3 -11.08 31.87 41.12
C ARG A 3 -9.83 31.60 40.21
N ALA A 4 -8.67 31.44 40.83
CA ALA A 4 -7.43 31.11 40.14
C ALA A 4 -7.42 29.67 39.60
N GLU A 5 -7.97 28.72 40.33
CA GLU A 5 -8.08 27.33 39.90
C GLU A 5 -9.07 27.15 38.75
N ARG A 6 -10.20 27.88 38.79
CA ARG A 6 -11.16 27.88 37.66
C ARG A 6 -10.50 28.38 36.35
N ARG A 7 -9.69 29.45 36.45
CA ARG A 7 -8.98 29.98 35.30
C ARG A 7 -7.91 29.01 34.73
N ARG A 8 -7.24 28.27 35.63
CA ARG A 8 -6.26 27.23 35.20
C ARG A 8 -6.96 26.07 34.47
N GLN A 9 -8.04 25.56 35.08
CA GLN A 9 -8.82 24.48 34.47
C GLN A 9 -9.42 24.90 33.13
N GLN A 10 -9.93 26.12 33.03
CA GLN A 10 -10.48 26.65 31.79
C GLN A 10 -9.41 26.76 30.71
N LYS A 11 -8.20 27.25 31.06
CA LYS A 11 -7.06 27.30 30.10
C LYS A 11 -6.57 25.92 29.68
N GLU A 12 -6.54 24.96 30.58
CA GLU A 12 -6.17 23.58 30.27
C GLU A 12 -7.20 22.92 29.35
N GLN A 13 -8.49 23.20 29.61
CA GLN A 13 -9.57 22.68 28.78
C GLN A 13 -9.61 23.35 27.40
N GLU A 14 -9.32 24.65 27.31
CA GLU A 14 -9.17 25.36 26.03
C GLU A 14 -7.95 24.87 25.24
N LYS A 15 -6.83 24.58 25.92
CA LYS A 15 -5.66 23.96 25.27
C LYS A 15 -5.95 22.56 24.78
N ALA A 16 -6.62 21.73 25.59
CA ALA A 16 -7.03 20.39 25.19
C ALA A 16 -7.99 20.41 24.00
N ASN A 17 -8.98 21.33 24.03
CA ASN A 17 -9.95 21.51 22.94
C ASN A 17 -9.28 22.07 21.67
N SER A 18 -8.30 22.98 21.79
CA SER A 18 -7.54 23.50 20.63
C SER A 18 -6.64 22.42 20.02
N LEU A 19 -6.06 21.53 20.83
CA LEU A 19 -5.32 20.35 20.36
C LEU A 19 -6.25 19.36 19.64
N ILE A 20 -7.48 19.15 20.16
CA ILE A 20 -8.48 18.30 19.51
C ILE A 20 -9.00 18.92 18.21
N THR A 21 -9.21 20.22 18.13
CA THR A 21 -9.68 20.91 16.92
C THR A 21 -8.60 21.03 15.83
N LEU A 22 -7.34 21.18 16.19
CA LEU A 22 -6.21 21.12 15.27
C LEU A 22 -6.05 19.71 14.69
N THR A 23 -6.50 18.68 15.41
CA THR A 23 -6.21 17.29 15.07
C THR A 23 -7.00 16.75 13.89
N ASN A 24 -8.18 17.22 13.55
CA ASN A 24 -8.97 16.60 12.47
C ASN A 24 -8.33 16.80 11.09
N ALA A 25 -7.97 18.04 10.74
CA ALA A 25 -7.27 18.30 9.48
C ALA A 25 -5.86 17.70 9.45
N GLN A 26 -5.15 17.74 10.59
CA GLN A 26 -3.82 17.14 10.71
C GLN A 26 -3.87 15.62 10.68
N ILE A 27 -4.86 14.98 11.30
CA ILE A 27 -5.07 13.53 11.23
C ILE A 27 -5.33 13.11 9.79
N ASP A 28 -6.13 13.84 9.03
CA ASP A 28 -6.40 13.53 7.63
C ASP A 28 -5.14 13.62 6.78
N ILE A 29 -4.28 14.63 7.01
CA ILE A 29 -2.99 14.76 6.34
C ILE A 29 -2.05 13.60 6.72
N ILE A 30 -1.97 13.26 8.01
CA ILE A 30 -1.14 12.14 8.49
C ILE A 30 -1.62 10.81 7.91
N LYS A 31 -2.93 10.58 7.87
CA LYS A 31 -3.52 9.38 7.25
C LYS A 31 -3.19 9.30 5.78
N GLN A 32 -3.30 10.41 5.05
CA GLN A 32 -2.97 10.45 3.63
C GLN A 32 -1.50 10.16 3.39
N GLN A 33 -0.59 10.77 4.18
CA GLN A 33 0.84 10.51 4.10
C GLN A 33 1.18 9.06 4.43
N ALA A 34 0.57 8.49 5.49
CA ALA A 34 0.77 7.10 5.86
C ALA A 34 0.27 6.14 4.77
N TYR A 35 -0.84 6.47 4.12
CA TYR A 35 -1.37 5.71 2.99
C TYR A 35 -0.42 5.78 1.79
N ASP A 36 0.04 6.96 1.42
CA ASP A 36 0.96 7.16 0.30
C ASP A 36 2.29 6.43 0.54
N ASP A 37 2.86 6.53 1.74
CA ASP A 37 4.08 5.83 2.13
C ASP A 37 3.89 4.31 2.09
N ALA A 38 2.77 3.80 2.57
CA ALA A 38 2.45 2.37 2.53
C ALA A 38 2.28 1.87 1.08
N VAL A 39 1.67 2.64 0.20
CA VAL A 39 1.54 2.31 -1.22
C VAL A 39 2.90 2.27 -1.90
N HIS A 40 3.76 3.26 -1.64
CA HIS A 40 5.13 3.28 -2.16
C HIS A 40 5.96 2.10 -1.67
N ASP A 41 5.88 1.77 -0.39
CA ASP A 41 6.61 0.64 0.19
C ASP A 41 6.12 -0.70 -0.39
N LEU A 42 4.82 -0.88 -0.54
CA LEU A 42 4.22 -2.06 -1.14
C LEU A 42 4.62 -2.21 -2.61
N MET A 43 4.62 -1.12 -3.37
CA MET A 43 5.08 -1.11 -4.76
C MET A 43 6.55 -1.51 -4.85
N HIS A 44 7.39 -0.94 -4.00
CA HIS A 44 8.82 -1.27 -3.95
C HIS A 44 9.05 -2.75 -3.66
N ILE A 45 8.39 -3.29 -2.63
CA ILE A 45 8.45 -4.71 -2.27
C ILE A 45 7.95 -5.59 -3.43
N ALA A 46 6.82 -5.25 -4.03
CA ALA A 46 6.24 -6.01 -5.13
C ALA A 46 7.18 -6.07 -6.36
N LEU A 47 7.80 -4.96 -6.71
CA LEU A 47 8.78 -4.91 -7.80
C LEU A 47 10.04 -5.70 -7.47
N CYS A 48 10.57 -5.58 -6.26
CA CYS A 48 11.74 -6.34 -5.83
C CYS A 48 11.47 -7.84 -5.83
N VAL A 49 10.35 -8.28 -5.27
CA VAL A 49 9.96 -9.70 -5.23
C VAL A 49 9.74 -10.24 -6.64
N SER A 50 9.06 -9.49 -7.50
CA SER A 50 8.79 -9.90 -8.87
C SER A 50 10.08 -10.00 -9.70
N ALA A 51 10.94 -8.99 -9.64
CA ALA A 51 12.22 -8.98 -10.35
C ALA A 51 13.15 -10.09 -9.86
N PHE A 52 13.22 -10.31 -8.55
CA PHE A 52 14.00 -11.39 -7.95
C PHE A 52 13.47 -12.77 -8.37
N THR A 53 12.16 -12.96 -8.38
CA THR A 53 11.52 -14.20 -8.83
C THR A 53 11.84 -14.49 -10.28
N LEU A 54 11.77 -13.49 -11.14
CA LEU A 54 12.15 -13.62 -12.55
C LEU A 54 13.61 -13.99 -12.70
N HIS A 55 14.50 -13.36 -11.94
CA HIS A 55 15.93 -13.67 -11.93
C HIS A 55 16.20 -15.10 -11.47
N ASP A 56 15.58 -15.53 -10.39
CA ASP A 56 15.79 -16.84 -9.77
C ASP A 56 15.19 -17.99 -10.60
N LYS A 57 13.95 -17.83 -11.06
CA LYS A 57 13.23 -18.90 -11.78
C LYS A 57 13.48 -18.91 -13.29
N TYR A 58 13.71 -17.75 -13.87
CA TYR A 58 13.86 -17.56 -15.32
C TYR A 58 15.21 -16.93 -15.68
N GLY A 59 16.24 -17.16 -14.86
CA GLY A 59 17.56 -16.54 -14.99
C GLY A 59 18.23 -16.77 -16.36
N SER A 60 17.99 -17.90 -17.00
CA SER A 60 18.49 -18.18 -18.36
C SER A 60 17.89 -17.24 -19.41
N LEU A 61 16.65 -16.79 -19.22
CA LEU A 61 15.97 -15.84 -20.09
C LEU A 61 16.33 -14.38 -19.74
N MET A 62 16.77 -14.14 -18.50
CA MET A 62 17.04 -12.80 -17.97
C MET A 62 18.49 -12.35 -18.13
N LYS A 63 19.41 -13.26 -18.40
CA LYS A 63 20.88 -12.99 -18.46
C LYS A 63 21.33 -12.05 -19.58
N LYS A 64 20.51 -11.79 -20.58
CA LYS A 64 20.84 -10.90 -21.69
C LYS A 64 20.13 -9.55 -21.55
N ASP A 65 20.85 -8.48 -21.87
CA ASP A 65 20.29 -7.15 -22.08
C ASP A 65 19.61 -6.49 -20.89
N HIS A 66 20.05 -6.75 -19.66
CA HIS A 66 19.46 -6.14 -18.43
C HIS A 66 17.92 -6.27 -18.36
N ARG A 67 17.41 -7.47 -18.62
CA ARG A 67 15.97 -7.72 -18.69
C ARG A 67 15.23 -7.45 -17.38
N GLU A 68 15.89 -7.67 -16.24
CA GLU A 68 15.32 -7.31 -14.93
C GLU A 68 15.06 -5.80 -14.83
N GLN A 69 15.99 -4.99 -15.29
CA GLN A 69 15.82 -3.53 -15.33
C GLN A 69 14.70 -3.13 -16.29
N LYS A 70 14.65 -3.71 -17.47
CA LYS A 70 13.56 -3.48 -18.43
C LYS A 70 12.20 -3.88 -17.87
N PHE A 71 12.14 -5.01 -17.15
CA PHE A 71 10.92 -5.43 -16.46
C PHE A 71 10.44 -4.39 -15.45
N ILE A 72 11.35 -3.88 -14.63
CA ILE A 72 11.02 -2.85 -13.65
C ILE A 72 10.54 -1.57 -14.34
N ASP A 73 11.22 -1.13 -15.38
CA ASP A 73 10.86 0.06 -16.15
C ASP A 73 9.47 -0.08 -16.77
N PHE A 74 9.16 -1.21 -17.39
CA PHE A 74 7.82 -1.48 -17.93
C PHE A 74 6.73 -1.54 -16.83
N ALA A 75 7.05 -2.17 -15.70
CA ALA A 75 6.12 -2.22 -14.58
C ALA A 75 5.81 -0.83 -14.02
N LEU A 76 6.80 0.05 -13.93
CA LEU A 76 6.62 1.44 -13.53
C LEU A 76 5.81 2.24 -14.55
N ASP A 77 5.99 2.00 -15.85
CA ASP A 77 5.19 2.63 -16.90
C ASP A 77 3.71 2.23 -16.80
N VAL A 78 3.44 0.95 -16.58
CA VAL A 78 2.07 0.46 -16.35
C VAL A 78 1.46 1.06 -15.08
N TRP A 79 2.24 1.12 -14.00
CA TRP A 79 1.81 1.75 -12.76
C TRP A 79 1.44 3.22 -12.97
N SER A 80 2.28 3.98 -13.64
CA SER A 80 2.01 5.39 -13.98
C SER A 80 0.75 5.54 -14.81
N ALA A 81 0.51 4.63 -15.76
CA ALA A 81 -0.71 4.64 -16.57
C ALA A 81 -1.97 4.36 -15.74
N ILE A 82 -1.89 3.51 -14.73
CA ILE A 82 -2.99 3.26 -13.78
C ILE A 82 -3.24 4.51 -12.92
N GLU A 83 -2.19 5.10 -12.35
CA GLU A 83 -2.32 6.31 -11.51
C GLU A 83 -2.89 7.50 -12.27
N SER A 84 -2.52 7.67 -13.52
CA SER A 84 -3.03 8.74 -14.38
C SER A 84 -4.43 8.48 -14.95
N GLY A 85 -4.99 7.30 -14.73
CA GLY A 85 -6.31 6.91 -15.22
C GLY A 85 -6.37 6.50 -16.69
N HIS A 86 -5.21 6.33 -17.36
CA HIS A 86 -5.16 5.86 -18.74
C HIS A 86 -5.53 4.39 -18.88
N ILE A 87 -5.25 3.60 -17.83
CA ILE A 87 -5.57 2.18 -17.76
C ILE A 87 -6.33 1.92 -16.46
N ALA A 88 -7.45 1.23 -16.52
CA ALA A 88 -8.17 0.77 -15.35
C ALA A 88 -7.54 -0.53 -14.82
N LEU A 89 -7.34 -0.62 -13.50
CA LEU A 89 -6.80 -1.82 -12.86
C LEU A 89 -7.67 -3.06 -13.14
N ASN A 90 -8.99 -2.88 -13.19
CA ASN A 90 -9.92 -3.96 -13.48
C ASN A 90 -9.71 -4.55 -14.89
N ASP A 91 -9.35 -3.72 -15.86
CA ASP A 91 -9.06 -4.18 -17.23
C ASP A 91 -7.82 -5.07 -17.26
N ILE A 92 -6.80 -4.76 -16.45
CA ILE A 92 -5.60 -5.60 -16.30
C ILE A 92 -5.95 -6.93 -15.62
N VAL A 93 -6.74 -6.89 -14.56
CA VAL A 93 -7.20 -8.10 -13.84
C VAL A 93 -7.97 -9.01 -14.78
N ASP A 94 -8.88 -8.45 -15.58
CA ASP A 94 -9.67 -9.19 -16.57
C ASP A 94 -8.80 -9.76 -17.69
N ALA A 95 -7.84 -8.99 -18.20
CA ALA A 95 -6.89 -9.46 -19.22
C ALA A 95 -6.05 -10.64 -18.71
N LEU A 96 -5.53 -10.57 -17.49
CA LEU A 96 -4.76 -11.66 -16.88
C LEU A 96 -5.61 -12.92 -16.70
N LYS A 97 -6.87 -12.76 -16.34
CA LYS A 97 -7.79 -13.89 -16.20
C LYS A 97 -8.10 -14.55 -17.55
N HIS A 98 -8.39 -13.77 -18.57
CA HIS A 98 -8.81 -14.27 -19.88
C HIS A 98 -7.64 -14.71 -20.76
N GLU A 99 -6.51 -14.03 -20.71
CA GLU A 99 -5.37 -14.32 -21.55
C GLU A 99 -4.37 -15.31 -20.93
N CYS A 100 -4.22 -15.26 -19.62
CA CYS A 100 -3.22 -16.05 -18.88
C CYS A 100 -3.82 -17.09 -17.95
N ASP A 101 -5.15 -17.17 -17.86
CA ASP A 101 -5.87 -18.01 -16.88
C ASP A 101 -5.43 -17.77 -15.43
N CYS A 102 -5.07 -16.51 -15.13
CA CYS A 102 -4.57 -16.05 -13.84
C CYS A 102 -5.62 -15.21 -13.12
N ASP A 103 -6.33 -15.81 -12.17
CA ASP A 103 -7.34 -15.13 -11.35
C ASP A 103 -6.73 -14.56 -10.08
N LEU A 104 -6.33 -13.28 -10.14
CA LEU A 104 -5.72 -12.57 -9.01
C LEU A 104 -6.67 -12.39 -7.82
N VAL A 105 -7.97 -12.31 -8.05
CA VAL A 105 -8.97 -12.20 -6.99
C VAL A 105 -9.02 -13.49 -6.18
N GLU A 106 -9.07 -14.63 -6.84
CA GLU A 106 -9.05 -15.95 -6.21
C GLU A 106 -7.73 -16.20 -5.46
N ILE A 107 -6.59 -15.88 -6.09
CA ILE A 107 -5.27 -15.97 -5.47
C ILE A 107 -5.19 -15.11 -4.20
N GLY A 108 -5.68 -13.88 -4.25
CA GLY A 108 -5.71 -12.97 -3.11
C GLY A 108 -6.60 -13.48 -1.97
N LEU A 109 -7.76 -14.04 -2.28
CA LEU A 109 -8.65 -14.64 -1.28
C LEU A 109 -8.01 -15.87 -0.62
N ASN A 110 -7.35 -16.72 -1.37
CA ASN A 110 -6.65 -17.89 -0.84
C ASN A 110 -5.49 -17.48 0.06
N TRP A 111 -4.75 -16.45 -0.29
CA TRP A 111 -3.67 -15.91 0.53
C TRP A 111 -4.19 -15.37 1.87
N ARG A 112 -5.30 -14.63 1.87
CA ARG A 112 -5.96 -14.13 3.09
C ARG A 112 -6.38 -15.29 4.00
N ARG A 113 -7.05 -16.30 3.47
CA ARG A 113 -7.48 -17.48 4.23
C ARG A 113 -6.31 -18.21 4.90
N LEU A 114 -5.17 -18.31 4.21
CA LEU A 114 -3.96 -18.93 4.78
C LEU A 114 -3.37 -18.11 5.94
N HIS A 115 -3.44 -16.79 5.84
CA HIS A 115 -2.91 -15.89 6.89
C HIS A 115 -3.84 -15.82 8.10
N GLU A 116 -5.15 -15.81 7.88
CA GLU A 116 -6.15 -15.87 8.94
C GLU A 116 -6.03 -17.16 9.76
N ARG A 117 -5.83 -18.29 9.11
CA ARG A 117 -5.60 -19.57 9.80
C ARG A 117 -4.33 -19.57 10.65
N LYS A 118 -3.26 -18.94 10.21
CA LYS A 118 -2.02 -18.82 10.99
C LYS A 118 -2.18 -17.88 12.19
N GLY A 119 -2.98 -16.83 12.07
CA GLY A 119 -3.29 -15.91 13.17
C GLY A 119 -4.18 -16.50 14.26
N SER A 120 -5.01 -17.51 13.95
CA SER A 120 -5.87 -18.19 14.90
C SER A 120 -5.18 -19.34 15.67
N CYS A 121 -3.95 -19.69 15.32
CA CYS A 121 -3.16 -20.73 15.95
C CYS A 121 -2.22 -20.19 17.04
N ASN A 122 -2.40 -18.99 17.55
CA ASN A 122 -1.69 -18.51 18.73
C ASN A 122 -2.48 -18.93 19.97
N PRO A 123 -1.86 -19.77 20.83
CA PRO A 123 -2.47 -20.12 22.12
C PRO A 123 -2.49 -18.91 23.07
#